data_f649cc088d2b80d4f8a876981a1b80d5
#
_entry.id   f649cc088d2b80d4f8a876981a1b80d5
#
_cell.length_a   1.000
_cell.length_b   1.000
_cell.length_c   1.000
_cell.angle_alpha   90.00
_cell.angle_beta   90.00
_cell.angle_gamma   90.00
#
_symmetry.space_group_name_H-M   'P 1'
#
loop_
_entity.id
_entity.type
_entity.pdbx_description
1 polymer ?
#
loop_
_entity_poly.entity_id
_entity_poly.type
_entity_poly.pdbx_seq_one_letter_code
_entity_poly.pdbx_strand_id
1 'polypeptide(L)'
;EFPGVQYNPLFIHGACGLGKTHLLQGLCRKFAEHHPTKRWMYLTGEEFTNEFLAALRSNKLDGFRRRVRDLDLLVIDDVHFLGGKKATQEEFLHTFNAIEAMGRQVVMASDNHPKLIEEFGESLINRFVSGMVVRIDPPNFSTRCDILRSLSQRHRIELDEEVINWIARRVTQNVRELEGAVTRIAAHVKLTGRRPDL
;
A
#
# COMPACT_ATOMS: atom_id res chain seq x y z
N GLU A 1 3.95 7.91 18.00
CA GLU A 1 4.04 9.23 17.34
C GLU A 1 2.63 9.71 16.99
N PHE A 2 2.41 11.02 17.02
CA PHE A 2 1.09 11.60 16.73
C PHE A 2 0.92 11.71 15.22
N PRO A 3 -0.10 11.05 14.62
CA PRO A 3 -0.41 11.19 13.18
C PRO A 3 -0.68 12.65 12.82
N GLY A 4 -0.21 13.09 11.65
CA GLY A 4 -0.40 14.44 11.14
C GLY A 4 0.63 15.49 11.61
N VAL A 5 1.47 15.16 12.60
CA VAL A 5 2.48 16.11 13.15
C VAL A 5 3.82 15.97 12.45
N GLN A 6 4.23 14.74 12.13
CA GLN A 6 5.48 14.46 11.43
C GLN A 6 5.21 13.65 10.19
N TYR A 7 6.02 13.86 9.14
CA TYR A 7 5.96 13.07 7.90
C TYR A 7 4.59 13.09 7.21
N ASN A 8 3.96 14.25 7.13
CA ASN A 8 2.66 14.42 6.48
C ASN A 8 2.78 15.33 5.23
N PRO A 9 2.42 14.82 4.04
CA PRO A 9 2.04 13.45 3.75
C PRO A 9 3.22 12.47 3.83
N LEU A 10 2.90 11.18 4.01
CA LEU A 10 3.86 10.10 3.80
C LEU A 10 3.59 9.45 2.45
N PHE A 11 4.57 9.51 1.56
CA PHE A 11 4.48 8.89 0.24
C PHE A 11 5.47 7.74 0.13
N ILE A 12 4.97 6.52 -0.05
CA ILE A 12 5.75 5.30 -0.15
C ILE A 12 5.80 4.87 -1.61
N HIS A 13 6.99 4.68 -2.18
CA HIS A 13 7.11 4.19 -3.55
C HIS A 13 8.12 3.06 -3.68
N GLY A 14 7.99 2.29 -4.75
CA GLY A 14 8.89 1.17 -5.05
C GLY A 14 8.24 0.25 -6.05
N ALA A 15 9.02 -0.58 -6.73
CA ALA A 15 8.54 -1.45 -7.79
C ALA A 15 7.35 -2.32 -7.35
N CYS A 16 6.59 -2.80 -8.32
CA CYS A 16 5.46 -3.70 -8.08
C CYS A 16 5.91 -4.95 -7.30
N GLY A 17 5.07 -5.41 -6.38
CA GLY A 17 5.32 -6.65 -5.62
C GLY A 17 6.30 -6.53 -4.44
N LEU A 18 6.74 -5.32 -4.05
CA LEU A 18 7.62 -5.11 -2.90
C LEU A 18 6.89 -5.03 -1.53
N GLY A 19 5.58 -5.21 -1.50
CA GLY A 19 4.80 -5.27 -0.26
C GLY A 19 4.26 -3.92 0.22
N LYS A 20 4.17 -2.89 -0.63
CA LYS A 20 3.57 -1.57 -0.30
C LYS A 20 2.17 -1.70 0.30
N THR A 21 1.28 -2.40 -0.39
CA THR A 21 -0.09 -2.71 0.08
C THR A 21 -0.09 -3.36 1.46
N HIS A 22 0.79 -4.35 1.67
CA HIS A 22 0.91 -5.04 2.96
C HIS A 22 1.35 -4.10 4.08
N LEU A 23 2.30 -3.21 3.78
CA LEU A 23 2.77 -2.19 4.72
C LEU A 23 1.65 -1.20 5.07
N LEU A 24 0.88 -0.73 4.08
CA LEU A 24 -0.25 0.16 4.30
C LEU A 24 -1.35 -0.49 5.14
N GLN A 25 -1.70 -1.74 4.86
CA GLN A 25 -2.67 -2.50 5.65
C GLN A 25 -2.19 -2.71 7.09
N GLY A 26 -0.90 -3.03 7.28
CA GLY A 26 -0.28 -3.12 8.59
C GLY A 26 -0.31 -1.79 9.35
N LEU A 27 -0.10 -0.67 8.67
CA LEU A 27 -0.21 0.68 9.23
C LEU A 27 -1.65 0.96 9.69
N CYS A 28 -2.65 0.67 8.84
CA CYS A 28 -4.06 0.86 9.18
C CYS A 28 -4.45 0.03 10.43
N ARG A 29 -4.02 -1.23 10.48
CA ARG A 29 -4.28 -2.10 11.62
C ARG A 29 -3.67 -1.55 12.91
N LYS A 30 -2.41 -1.17 12.88
CA LYS A 30 -1.74 -0.56 14.03
C LYS A 30 -2.37 0.78 14.44
N PHE A 31 -2.78 1.58 13.46
CA PHE A 31 -3.49 2.83 13.74
C PHE A 31 -4.81 2.56 14.49
N ALA A 32 -5.60 1.60 14.03
CA ALA A 32 -6.86 1.22 14.67
C ALA A 32 -6.65 0.67 16.11
N GLU A 33 -5.60 -0.12 16.32
CA GLU A 33 -5.23 -0.66 17.63
C GLU A 33 -4.83 0.45 18.63
N HIS A 34 -4.06 1.46 18.18
CA HIS A 34 -3.57 2.54 19.05
C HIS A 34 -4.52 3.74 19.17
N HIS A 35 -5.44 3.87 18.22
CA HIS A 35 -6.38 4.98 18.14
C HIS A 35 -7.81 4.51 17.87
N PRO A 36 -8.44 3.74 18.78
CA PRO A 36 -9.74 3.08 18.54
C PRO A 36 -10.92 4.03 18.31
N THR A 37 -10.80 5.30 18.72
CA THR A 37 -11.83 6.33 18.53
C THR A 37 -11.63 7.18 17.27
N LYS A 38 -10.50 7.00 16.59
CA LYS A 38 -10.15 7.77 15.41
C LYS A 38 -10.71 7.13 14.14
N ARG A 39 -11.10 7.98 13.19
CA ARG A 39 -11.63 7.52 11.90
C ARG A 39 -10.52 7.41 10.88
N TRP A 40 -10.47 6.28 10.22
CA TRP A 40 -9.51 6.05 9.15
C TRP A 40 -10.19 5.39 7.96
N MET A 41 -9.58 5.54 6.80
CA MET A 41 -10.02 4.92 5.57
C MET A 41 -8.83 4.49 4.72
N TYR A 42 -8.94 3.30 4.15
CA TYR A 42 -8.03 2.79 3.13
C TYR A 42 -8.82 2.65 1.84
N LEU A 43 -8.28 3.22 0.77
CA LEU A 43 -8.81 3.12 -0.59
C LEU A 43 -7.64 2.93 -1.56
N THR A 44 -7.91 2.29 -2.68
CA THR A 44 -7.04 2.39 -3.86
C THR A 44 -7.36 3.68 -4.63
N GLY A 45 -6.42 4.15 -5.45
CA GLY A 45 -6.67 5.29 -6.36
C GLY A 45 -7.83 5.02 -7.31
N GLU A 46 -8.03 3.75 -7.69
CA GLU A 46 -9.17 3.34 -8.51
C GLU A 46 -10.50 3.43 -7.74
N GLU A 47 -10.56 2.90 -6.52
CA GLU A 47 -11.76 2.99 -5.67
C GLU A 47 -12.15 4.43 -5.38
N PHE A 48 -11.17 5.29 -5.03
CA PHE A 48 -11.42 6.72 -4.85
C PHE A 48 -12.05 7.33 -6.10
N THR A 49 -11.51 7.02 -7.29
CA THR A 49 -12.05 7.48 -8.57
C THR A 49 -13.48 7.03 -8.78
N ASN A 50 -13.73 5.73 -8.61
CA ASN A 50 -15.03 5.13 -8.86
C ASN A 50 -16.11 5.69 -7.91
N GLU A 51 -15.77 5.84 -6.63
CA GLU A 51 -16.67 6.43 -5.65
C GLU A 51 -16.98 7.91 -5.90
N PHE A 52 -15.96 8.69 -6.28
CA PHE A 52 -16.13 10.09 -6.68
C PHE A 52 -17.08 10.21 -7.89
N LEU A 53 -16.82 9.44 -8.95
CA LEU A 53 -17.64 9.47 -10.16
C LEU A 53 -19.07 9.00 -9.89
N ALA A 54 -19.28 8.00 -9.04
CA ALA A 54 -20.58 7.54 -8.64
C ALA A 54 -21.35 8.62 -7.85
N ALA A 55 -20.66 9.30 -6.91
CA ALA A 55 -21.24 10.40 -6.14
C ALA A 55 -21.60 11.59 -7.03
N LEU A 56 -20.77 11.91 -8.02
CA LEU A 56 -21.03 12.98 -8.99
C LEU A 56 -22.27 12.68 -9.83
N ARG A 57 -22.39 11.46 -10.38
CA ARG A 57 -23.55 11.03 -11.19
C ARG A 57 -24.86 10.97 -10.41
N SER A 58 -24.79 10.63 -9.13
CA SER A 58 -25.97 10.51 -8.25
C SER A 58 -26.31 11.79 -7.50
N ASN A 59 -25.61 12.90 -7.76
CA ASN A 59 -25.74 14.18 -7.06
C ASN A 59 -25.55 14.07 -5.53
N LYS A 60 -24.64 13.17 -5.09
CA LYS A 60 -24.32 12.90 -3.67
C LYS A 60 -22.89 13.32 -3.29
N LEU A 61 -22.33 14.27 -4.01
CA LEU A 61 -20.94 14.69 -3.86
C LEU A 61 -20.62 15.21 -2.44
N ASP A 62 -21.54 15.93 -1.80
CA ASP A 62 -21.33 16.40 -0.44
C ASP A 62 -21.24 15.27 0.58
N GLY A 63 -21.95 14.17 0.36
CA GLY A 63 -21.87 12.97 1.19
C GLY A 63 -20.49 12.29 1.04
N PHE A 64 -20.01 12.17 -0.19
CA PHE A 64 -18.67 11.65 -0.49
C PHE A 64 -17.60 12.53 0.19
N ARG A 65 -17.63 13.85 -0.02
CA ARG A 65 -16.69 14.80 0.56
C ARG A 65 -16.64 14.75 2.08
N ARG A 66 -17.80 14.73 2.74
CA ARG A 66 -17.87 14.58 4.21
C ARG A 66 -17.19 13.30 4.67
N ARG A 67 -17.44 12.19 3.99
CA ARG A 67 -16.88 10.89 4.36
C ARG A 67 -15.35 10.83 4.21
N VAL A 68 -14.80 11.36 3.12
CA VAL A 68 -13.36 11.27 2.84
C VAL A 68 -12.53 12.39 3.49
N ARG A 69 -13.15 13.55 3.83
CA ARG A 69 -12.43 14.68 4.42
C ARG A 69 -12.48 14.70 5.95
N ASP A 70 -13.44 13.98 6.56
CA ASP A 70 -13.59 13.93 8.00
C ASP A 70 -12.92 12.67 8.60
N LEU A 71 -11.68 12.43 8.21
CA LEU A 71 -10.85 11.29 8.63
C LEU A 71 -9.65 11.78 9.43
N ASP A 72 -9.20 11.00 10.38
CA ASP A 72 -7.94 11.22 11.10
C ASP A 72 -6.75 10.62 10.35
N LEU A 73 -7.01 9.59 9.52
CA LEU A 73 -6.04 8.98 8.63
C LEU A 73 -6.71 8.59 7.31
N LEU A 74 -6.18 9.10 6.20
CA LEU A 74 -6.51 8.65 4.85
C LEU A 74 -5.31 7.90 4.26
N VAL A 75 -5.54 6.68 3.81
CA VAL A 75 -4.55 5.86 3.13
C VAL A 75 -5.00 5.58 1.71
N ILE A 76 -4.17 5.97 0.74
CA ILE A 76 -4.43 5.71 -0.69
C ILE A 76 -3.34 4.81 -1.25
N ASP A 77 -3.71 3.62 -1.63
CA ASP A 77 -2.83 2.70 -2.35
C ASP A 77 -2.94 2.91 -3.86
N ASP A 78 -1.86 2.60 -4.56
CA ASP A 78 -1.80 2.70 -6.03
C ASP A 78 -2.31 4.05 -6.55
N VAL A 79 -1.86 5.14 -5.93
CA VAL A 79 -2.31 6.51 -6.25
C VAL A 79 -2.07 6.90 -7.71
N HIS A 80 -1.17 6.21 -8.42
CA HIS A 80 -0.91 6.43 -9.83
C HIS A 80 -2.15 6.20 -10.73
N PHE A 81 -3.15 5.43 -10.27
CA PHE A 81 -4.42 5.29 -10.98
C PHE A 81 -5.26 6.59 -11.06
N LEU A 82 -4.86 7.65 -10.36
CA LEU A 82 -5.44 8.99 -10.57
C LEU A 82 -4.89 9.67 -11.85
N GLY A 83 -3.83 9.13 -12.47
CA GLY A 83 -3.23 9.66 -13.70
C GLY A 83 -4.27 9.85 -14.81
N GLY A 84 -4.14 10.91 -15.59
CA GLY A 84 -5.04 11.23 -16.72
C GLY A 84 -6.46 11.68 -16.35
N LYS A 85 -6.85 11.64 -15.07
CA LYS A 85 -8.22 11.90 -14.60
C LYS A 85 -8.31 13.27 -13.92
N LYS A 86 -8.24 14.36 -14.69
CA LYS A 86 -8.15 15.74 -14.16
C LYS A 86 -9.16 16.06 -13.06
N ALA A 87 -10.45 15.80 -13.28
CA ALA A 87 -11.49 16.07 -12.27
C ALA A 87 -11.28 15.27 -10.96
N THR A 88 -10.82 14.02 -11.07
CA THR A 88 -10.51 13.18 -9.89
C THR A 88 -9.27 13.71 -9.17
N GLN A 89 -8.25 14.15 -9.90
CA GLN A 89 -7.05 14.76 -9.31
C GLN A 89 -7.38 16.05 -8.55
N GLU A 90 -8.23 16.90 -9.10
CA GLU A 90 -8.70 18.12 -8.44
C GLU A 90 -9.48 17.80 -7.15
N GLU A 91 -10.43 16.87 -7.21
CA GLU A 91 -11.17 16.45 -6.02
C GLU A 91 -10.26 15.82 -4.96
N PHE A 92 -9.27 15.02 -5.40
CA PHE A 92 -8.27 14.45 -4.50
C PHE A 92 -7.41 15.53 -3.84
N LEU A 93 -6.95 16.52 -4.61
CA LEU A 93 -6.18 17.65 -4.10
C LEU A 93 -6.97 18.45 -3.05
N HIS A 94 -8.26 18.70 -3.29
CA HIS A 94 -9.13 19.35 -2.32
C HIS A 94 -9.34 18.50 -1.06
N THR A 95 -9.47 17.19 -1.20
CA THR A 95 -9.58 16.26 -0.08
C THR A 95 -8.31 16.24 0.75
N PHE A 96 -7.15 16.15 0.09
CA PHE A 96 -5.83 16.21 0.71
C PHE A 96 -5.67 17.50 1.53
N ASN A 97 -5.89 18.65 0.91
CA ASN A 97 -5.77 19.97 1.58
C ASN A 97 -6.71 20.09 2.79
N ALA A 98 -7.92 19.55 2.71
CA ALA A 98 -8.86 19.58 3.83
C ALA A 98 -8.38 18.74 5.02
N ILE A 99 -7.83 17.57 4.78
CA ILE A 99 -7.29 16.66 5.81
C ILE A 99 -6.03 17.29 6.44
N GLU A 100 -5.11 17.80 5.60
CA GLU A 100 -3.87 18.45 6.04
C GLU A 100 -4.15 19.70 6.90
N ALA A 101 -5.08 20.54 6.49
CA ALA A 101 -5.48 21.75 7.24
C ALA A 101 -6.01 21.45 8.66
N MET A 102 -6.51 20.24 8.88
CA MET A 102 -6.95 19.77 10.20
C MET A 102 -5.83 19.08 10.99
N GLY A 103 -4.58 19.10 10.50
CA GLY A 103 -3.46 18.41 11.13
C GLY A 103 -3.60 16.87 11.13
N ARG A 104 -4.34 16.31 10.17
CA ARG A 104 -4.62 14.86 10.06
C ARG A 104 -3.72 14.22 9.03
N GLN A 105 -3.51 12.91 9.12
CA GLN A 105 -2.52 12.18 8.35
C GLN A 105 -3.03 11.71 7.00
N VAL A 106 -2.21 11.90 5.96
CA VAL A 106 -2.38 11.27 4.65
C VAL A 106 -1.17 10.37 4.37
N VAL A 107 -1.43 9.13 3.96
CA VAL A 107 -0.42 8.16 3.53
C VAL A 107 -0.78 7.66 2.14
N MET A 108 0.21 7.62 1.26
CA MET A 108 -0.01 7.21 -0.13
C MET A 108 1.05 6.21 -0.57
N ALA A 109 0.67 5.31 -1.48
CA ALA A 109 1.65 4.45 -2.13
C ALA A 109 1.50 4.44 -3.65
N SER A 110 2.62 4.20 -4.34
CA SER A 110 2.70 4.09 -5.80
C SER A 110 3.86 3.19 -6.22
N ASP A 111 3.82 2.69 -7.43
CA ASP A 111 4.97 1.99 -8.03
C ASP A 111 6.13 2.94 -8.35
N ASN A 112 5.83 4.21 -8.64
CA ASN A 112 6.80 5.22 -9.04
C ASN A 112 6.88 6.39 -8.05
N HIS A 113 8.04 7.05 -8.04
CA HIS A 113 8.20 8.34 -7.35
C HIS A 113 7.20 9.37 -7.88
N PRO A 114 6.62 10.29 -7.04
CA PRO A 114 5.60 11.25 -7.48
C PRO A 114 5.94 12.01 -8.76
N LYS A 115 7.18 12.43 -8.92
CA LYS A 115 7.66 13.16 -10.11
C LYS A 115 7.74 12.31 -11.39
N LEU A 116 7.63 10.99 -11.26
CA LEU A 116 7.71 10.03 -12.38
C LEU A 116 6.33 9.44 -12.72
N ILE A 117 5.27 9.89 -12.05
CA ILE A 117 3.92 9.47 -12.40
C ILE A 117 3.44 10.36 -13.52
N GLU A 118 3.25 9.76 -14.67
CA GLU A 118 2.76 10.44 -15.85
C GLU A 118 1.36 11.02 -15.62
N GLU A 119 1.04 12.13 -16.29
CA GLU A 119 -0.28 12.76 -16.29
C GLU A 119 -0.77 13.30 -14.93
N PHE A 120 0.13 13.49 -13.95
CA PHE A 120 -0.20 14.24 -12.74
C PHE A 120 0.03 15.74 -12.96
N GLY A 121 -0.93 16.54 -12.47
CA GLY A 121 -0.77 18.00 -12.42
C GLY A 121 0.33 18.39 -11.41
N GLU A 122 1.09 19.45 -11.75
CA GLU A 122 2.19 19.96 -10.88
C GLU A 122 1.74 20.25 -9.44
N SER A 123 0.54 20.79 -9.26
CA SER A 123 -0.01 21.07 -7.93
C SER A 123 -0.12 19.82 -7.06
N LEU A 124 -0.50 18.68 -7.65
CA LEU A 124 -0.61 17.42 -6.95
C LEU A 124 0.77 16.84 -6.63
N ILE A 125 1.69 16.89 -7.60
CA ILE A 125 3.08 16.46 -7.40
C ILE A 125 3.72 17.25 -6.27
N ASN A 126 3.58 18.58 -6.26
CA ASN A 126 4.14 19.44 -5.22
C ASN A 126 3.61 19.09 -3.83
N ARG A 127 2.32 18.74 -3.72
CA ARG A 127 1.75 18.28 -2.45
C ARG A 127 2.32 16.92 -2.02
N PHE A 128 2.51 15.99 -2.93
CA PHE A 128 3.05 14.68 -2.60
C PHE A 128 4.51 14.73 -2.12
N VAL A 129 5.30 15.65 -2.65
CA VAL A 129 6.70 15.81 -2.25
C VAL A 129 6.90 16.81 -1.10
N SER A 130 5.86 17.50 -0.63
CA SER A 130 5.97 18.46 0.48
C SER A 130 6.24 17.79 1.83
N GLY A 131 5.86 16.52 1.97
CA GLY A 131 6.10 15.71 3.15
C GLY A 131 7.28 14.75 3.00
N MET A 132 7.12 13.54 3.49
CA MET A 132 8.16 12.51 3.42
C MET A 132 7.92 11.55 2.25
N VAL A 133 8.89 11.43 1.37
CA VAL A 133 8.88 10.43 0.28
C VAL A 133 9.89 9.33 0.62
N VAL A 134 9.40 8.09 0.70
CA VAL A 134 10.19 6.92 1.09
C VAL A 134 10.17 5.89 -0.04
N ARG A 135 11.36 5.42 -0.41
CA ARG A 135 11.51 4.33 -1.37
C ARG A 135 11.61 2.99 -0.63
N ILE A 136 10.87 2.01 -1.14
CA ILE A 136 11.05 0.60 -0.76
C ILE A 136 11.91 -0.08 -1.82
N ASP A 137 13.05 -0.60 -1.38
CA ASP A 137 13.94 -1.39 -2.23
C ASP A 137 13.62 -2.89 -2.13
N PRO A 138 14.04 -3.69 -3.13
CA PRO A 138 13.95 -5.13 -3.05
C PRO A 138 14.59 -5.69 -1.77
N PRO A 139 13.97 -6.71 -1.15
CA PRO A 139 14.47 -7.26 0.10
C PRO A 139 15.87 -7.89 -0.12
N ASN A 140 16.76 -7.69 0.84
CA ASN A 140 18.04 -8.38 0.87
C ASN A 140 17.87 -9.89 1.15
N PHE A 141 18.94 -10.67 1.08
CA PHE A 141 18.86 -12.13 1.27
C PHE A 141 18.26 -12.53 2.62
N SER A 142 18.69 -11.92 3.72
CA SER A 142 18.18 -12.22 5.06
C SER A 142 16.68 -11.92 5.15
N THR A 143 16.25 -10.75 4.67
CA THR A 143 14.84 -10.36 4.65
C THR A 143 13.99 -11.32 3.81
N ARG A 144 14.54 -11.82 2.67
CA ARG A 144 13.82 -12.84 1.88
C ARG A 144 13.64 -14.15 2.65
N CYS A 145 14.65 -14.60 3.38
CA CYS A 145 14.53 -15.78 4.24
C CYS A 145 13.46 -15.59 5.31
N ASP A 146 13.41 -14.41 5.96
CA ASP A 146 12.41 -14.11 6.98
C ASP A 146 10.99 -14.06 6.40
N ILE A 147 10.84 -13.48 5.20
CA ILE A 147 9.57 -13.50 4.47
C ILE A 147 9.15 -14.94 4.15
N LEU A 148 10.05 -15.80 3.67
CA LEU A 148 9.75 -17.19 3.36
C LEU A 148 9.33 -17.98 4.62
N ARG A 149 10.00 -17.78 5.76
CA ARG A 149 9.59 -18.37 7.04
C ARG A 149 8.19 -17.93 7.45
N SER A 150 7.89 -16.64 7.34
CA SER A 150 6.57 -16.11 7.66
C SER A 150 5.48 -16.66 6.73
N LEU A 151 5.78 -16.77 5.43
CA LEU A 151 4.87 -17.32 4.43
C LEU A 151 4.63 -18.82 4.67
N SER A 152 5.66 -19.61 4.98
CA SER A 152 5.52 -21.03 5.27
C SER A 152 4.63 -21.28 6.47
N GLN A 153 4.80 -20.51 7.55
CA GLN A 153 3.92 -20.55 8.72
C GLN A 153 2.47 -20.22 8.37
N ARG A 154 2.24 -19.17 7.57
CA ARG A 154 0.89 -18.78 7.11
C ARG A 154 0.21 -19.88 6.29
N HIS A 155 0.96 -20.56 5.43
CA HIS A 155 0.47 -21.67 4.62
C HIS A 155 0.42 -23.01 5.38
N ARG A 156 0.93 -23.04 6.64
CA ARG A 156 1.00 -24.24 7.50
C ARG A 156 1.79 -25.37 6.84
N ILE A 157 2.91 -25.03 6.24
CA ILE A 157 3.89 -25.97 5.68
C ILE A 157 5.23 -25.79 6.39
N GLU A 158 5.96 -26.88 6.52
CA GLU A 158 7.33 -26.86 7.03
C GLU A 158 8.28 -26.80 5.84
N LEU A 159 9.12 -25.76 5.79
CA LEU A 159 10.23 -25.63 4.85
C LEU A 159 11.54 -25.73 5.64
N ASP A 160 12.40 -26.64 5.23
CA ASP A 160 13.73 -26.74 5.81
C ASP A 160 14.58 -25.51 5.45
N GLU A 161 15.53 -25.16 6.29
CA GLU A 161 16.40 -23.98 6.06
C GLU A 161 17.16 -24.06 4.75
N GLU A 162 17.51 -25.26 4.28
CA GLU A 162 18.14 -25.44 2.97
C GLU A 162 17.21 -25.03 1.82
N VAL A 163 15.94 -25.42 1.89
CA VAL A 163 14.92 -25.04 0.89
C VAL A 163 14.66 -23.53 0.94
N ILE A 164 14.53 -22.95 2.14
CA ILE A 164 14.39 -21.50 2.31
C ILE A 164 15.55 -20.75 1.68
N ASN A 165 16.79 -21.16 1.97
CA ASN A 165 17.98 -20.55 1.44
C ASN A 165 18.08 -20.69 -0.09
N TRP A 166 17.69 -21.86 -0.62
CA TRP A 166 17.67 -22.14 -2.03
C TRP A 166 16.68 -21.22 -2.79
N ILE A 167 15.45 -21.07 -2.27
CA ILE A 167 14.45 -20.17 -2.84
C ILE A 167 14.93 -18.73 -2.75
N ALA A 168 15.42 -18.29 -1.58
CA ALA A 168 15.85 -16.92 -1.35
C ALA A 168 17.02 -16.48 -2.24
N ARG A 169 17.87 -17.41 -2.67
CA ARG A 169 18.97 -17.15 -3.63
C ARG A 169 18.47 -16.98 -5.07
N ARG A 170 17.39 -17.65 -5.45
CA ARG A 170 16.87 -17.67 -6.83
C ARG A 170 15.79 -16.63 -7.08
N VAL A 171 14.92 -16.44 -6.10
CA VAL A 171 13.80 -15.50 -6.21
C VAL A 171 14.22 -14.18 -5.56
N THR A 172 14.77 -13.27 -6.37
CA THR A 172 15.41 -12.03 -5.88
C THR A 172 14.64 -10.77 -6.25
N GLN A 173 13.68 -10.85 -7.15
CA GLN A 173 13.05 -9.69 -7.79
C GLN A 173 12.05 -8.97 -6.87
N ASN A 174 11.09 -9.71 -6.31
CA ASN A 174 10.03 -9.12 -5.51
C ASN A 174 9.40 -10.14 -4.53
N VAL A 175 8.63 -9.63 -3.57
CA VAL A 175 7.98 -10.45 -2.53
C VAL A 175 6.82 -11.27 -3.09
N ARG A 176 6.15 -10.77 -4.13
CA ARG A 176 5.04 -11.51 -4.78
C ARG A 176 5.51 -12.81 -5.41
N GLU A 177 6.71 -12.85 -5.96
CA GLU A 177 7.30 -14.07 -6.50
C GLU A 177 7.66 -15.07 -5.39
N LEU A 178 8.16 -14.60 -4.24
CA LEU A 178 8.39 -15.45 -3.07
C LEU A 178 7.08 -16.07 -2.57
N GLU A 179 6.01 -15.28 -2.48
CA GLU A 179 4.68 -15.77 -2.11
C GLU A 179 4.13 -16.80 -3.12
N GLY A 180 4.31 -16.53 -4.41
CA GLY A 180 3.96 -17.47 -5.48
C GLY A 180 4.72 -18.79 -5.39
N ALA A 181 6.01 -18.75 -5.03
CA ALA A 181 6.81 -19.95 -4.84
C ALA A 181 6.29 -20.78 -3.66
N VAL A 182 6.08 -20.15 -2.49
CA VAL A 182 5.54 -20.84 -1.30
C VAL A 182 4.14 -21.39 -1.56
N THR A 183 3.28 -20.64 -2.26
CA THR A 183 1.93 -21.09 -2.60
C THR A 183 1.95 -22.36 -3.47
N ARG A 184 2.83 -22.43 -4.48
CA ARG A 184 3.00 -23.63 -5.32
C ARG A 184 3.50 -24.83 -4.50
N ILE A 185 4.48 -24.61 -3.62
CA ILE A 185 4.98 -25.67 -2.73
C ILE A 185 3.86 -26.14 -1.80
N ALA A 186 3.10 -25.24 -1.19
CA ALA A 186 2.01 -25.60 -0.30
C ALA A 186 0.92 -26.43 -1.02
N ALA A 187 0.61 -26.08 -2.27
CA ALA A 187 -0.31 -26.86 -3.10
C ALA A 187 0.25 -28.27 -3.38
N HIS A 188 1.53 -28.37 -3.72
CA HIS A 188 2.18 -29.67 -3.98
C HIS A 188 2.18 -30.57 -2.73
N VAL A 189 2.55 -30.02 -1.57
CA VAL A 189 2.53 -30.75 -0.28
C VAL A 189 1.12 -31.27 0.04
N LYS A 190 0.09 -30.43 -0.15
CA LYS A 190 -1.31 -30.83 0.09
C LYS A 190 -1.79 -31.95 -0.85
N LEU A 191 -1.31 -31.96 -2.10
CA LEU A 191 -1.72 -32.97 -3.09
C LEU A 191 -0.97 -34.29 -2.94
N THR A 192 0.31 -34.25 -2.58
CA THR A 192 1.18 -35.43 -2.58
C THR A 192 1.44 -36.00 -1.19
N GLY A 193 1.22 -35.21 -0.13
CA GLY A 193 1.61 -35.54 1.23
C GLY A 193 3.13 -35.57 1.47
N ARG A 194 3.93 -35.20 0.47
CA ARG A 194 5.40 -35.21 0.54
C ARG A 194 5.93 -33.85 1.00
N ARG A 195 6.95 -33.88 1.88
CA ARG A 195 7.71 -32.67 2.22
C ARG A 195 8.50 -32.19 1.00
N PRO A 196 8.66 -30.86 0.83
CA PRO A 196 9.52 -30.35 -0.20
C PRO A 196 10.98 -30.63 0.14
N ASP A 197 11.69 -31.26 -0.75
CA ASP A 197 13.13 -31.50 -0.76
C ASP A 197 13.79 -30.76 -1.95
N LEU A 198 15.13 -30.67 -1.95
CA LEU A 198 15.93 -30.03 -2.99
C LEU A 198 16.14 -30.96 -4.18
#